data_de4775e9f1acd03f44056a727cd9a7c4
#
_entry.id   de4775e9f1acd03f44056a727cd9a7c4
#
_cell.length_a   1.000
_cell.length_b   1.000
_cell.length_c   1.000
_cell.angle_alpha   90.00
_cell.angle_beta   90.00
_cell.angle_gamma   90.00
#
_symmetry.space_group_name_H-M   'P 1'
#
loop_
_entity.id
_entity.type
_entity.pdbx_description
1 polymer ?
#
loop_
_entity_poly.entity_id
_entity_poly.type
_entity_poly.pdbx_seq_one_letter_code
_entity_poly.pdbx_strand_id
1 'polypeptide(L)'
;MNGIDGNKPLNRADEVERLIDAVKALIIPFIRAADEAVPSRAAGELLPNSQGAVHNALIDSRRPEDLVRELSLRLPQGEGLGEDGLLQTISDVLKYSVNTWDQGFMDKLYASTNPVGVISELLLGVLNSNVHVYQVSPALTVIEKHTAKTLAGLFGFTGPRAGGVTCQGGSSSNLTSIVIARNTLYPECKTQGNSNRSFVLFTSVHGHYSVEKAAVTCGLGSSAVWTVPVDARSGRMDASALRSLVQRAQAEGKTPLYVNATAGTTVLGSYDPFEAIAAVCKEFGLWLHIDASWGGPAIFSAAHRHKLRGCHLANSLTVNPHKMMNVPVTCSFLLGPDTAVFHRANTLPAGYLFHSSSPSSSSPSPPQITSTDNEKPIPEISAQPPLGKEEDVQKEEEAEEVWDLADLTLQCGRRADSLKLALSWIYHGAAGFERQVDHAFAVAAHLAELVSQRDDFVLVSENPPPCLQVCFYYAHGGKVAEDHQVNTARTRAMVQKLVSRGYMVDYAPGERGSFFRVVVNAQTLKTTVEGLVKALVAIGREVVG
;
A
#
# COMPACT_ATOMS: atom_id res chain seq x y z
N MET A 1 5.32 9.47 -34.36
CA MET A 1 6.58 9.71 -35.08
C MET A 1 6.30 9.46 -36.55
N ASN A 2 5.87 10.47 -37.28
CA ASN A 2 5.75 10.40 -38.72
C ASN A 2 7.14 10.31 -39.32
N GLY A 3 7.56 9.13 -39.74
CA GLY A 3 8.76 8.82 -40.50
C GLY A 3 10.06 9.47 -39.98
N ILE A 4 10.92 8.69 -39.33
CA ILE A 4 12.29 9.16 -39.03
C ILE A 4 12.99 9.32 -40.40
N ASP A 5 12.95 10.54 -40.96
CA ASP A 5 13.88 10.93 -42.00
C ASP A 5 15.26 11.10 -41.32
N GLY A 6 16.14 10.12 -41.50
CA GLY A 6 17.45 10.08 -40.83
C GLY A 6 18.33 11.31 -40.98
N ASN A 7 17.91 12.29 -41.80
CA ASN A 7 18.64 13.53 -42.10
C ASN A 7 18.00 14.76 -41.44
N LYS A 8 16.86 14.67 -40.75
CA LYS A 8 16.23 15.81 -40.08
C LYS A 8 16.39 15.77 -38.56
N PRO A 9 16.67 16.89 -37.91
CA PRO A 9 16.65 16.96 -36.44
C PRO A 9 15.29 16.55 -35.90
N LEU A 10 15.29 15.79 -34.78
CA LEU A 10 14.05 15.45 -34.09
C LEU A 10 13.47 16.69 -33.42
N ASN A 11 12.22 17.04 -33.71
CA ASN A 11 11.47 18.10 -33.03
C ASN A 11 10.49 17.51 -32.02
N ARG A 12 11.00 16.81 -30.99
CA ARG A 12 10.19 16.15 -29.98
C ARG A 12 9.62 17.12 -28.94
N ALA A 13 10.28 18.25 -28.71
CA ALA A 13 9.84 19.24 -27.72
C ALA A 13 8.51 19.86 -28.09
N ASP A 14 8.34 20.33 -29.34
CA ASP A 14 7.10 20.94 -29.81
C ASP A 14 5.98 19.91 -29.88
N GLU A 15 6.27 18.63 -30.22
CA GLU A 15 5.27 17.55 -30.20
C GLU A 15 4.78 17.29 -28.78
N VAL A 16 5.70 17.23 -27.78
CA VAL A 16 5.34 17.03 -26.36
C VAL A 16 4.54 18.22 -25.84
N GLU A 17 4.94 19.46 -26.12
CA GLU A 17 4.22 20.68 -25.70
C GLU A 17 2.77 20.66 -26.21
N ARG A 18 2.60 20.43 -27.52
CA ARG A 18 1.28 20.37 -28.16
C ARG A 18 0.39 19.26 -27.58
N LEU A 19 0.95 18.06 -27.37
CA LEU A 19 0.20 16.95 -26.77
C LEU A 19 -0.17 17.20 -25.30
N ILE A 20 0.73 17.81 -24.52
CA ILE A 20 0.43 18.21 -23.13
C ILE A 20 -0.75 19.19 -23.11
N ASP A 21 -0.74 20.22 -23.95
CA ASP A 21 -1.80 21.22 -24.01
C ASP A 21 -3.14 20.60 -24.43
N ALA A 22 -3.13 19.72 -25.43
CA ALA A 22 -4.32 19.02 -25.88
C ALA A 22 -4.88 18.09 -24.77
N VAL A 23 -4.06 17.32 -24.10
CA VAL A 23 -4.48 16.42 -22.99
C VAL A 23 -4.93 17.24 -21.78
N LYS A 24 -4.26 18.34 -21.46
CA LYS A 24 -4.68 19.27 -20.40
C LYS A 24 -6.11 19.76 -20.61
N ALA A 25 -6.48 20.06 -21.86
CA ALA A 25 -7.85 20.48 -22.22
C ALA A 25 -8.90 19.38 -21.93
N LEU A 26 -8.53 18.11 -21.85
CA LEU A 26 -9.41 17.01 -21.49
C LEU A 26 -9.44 16.73 -19.96
N ILE A 27 -8.28 16.72 -19.31
CA ILE A 27 -8.19 16.34 -17.89
C ILE A 27 -8.70 17.40 -16.92
N ILE A 28 -8.53 18.68 -17.23
CA ILE A 28 -8.99 19.76 -16.33
C ILE A 28 -10.53 19.79 -16.20
N PRO A 29 -11.31 19.69 -17.28
CA PRO A 29 -12.77 19.55 -17.19
C PRO A 29 -13.20 18.30 -16.40
N PHE A 30 -12.49 17.16 -16.54
CA PHE A 30 -12.79 15.94 -15.79
C PHE A 30 -12.63 16.14 -14.27
N ILE A 31 -11.55 16.83 -13.83
CA ILE A 31 -11.35 17.16 -12.41
C ILE A 31 -12.41 18.17 -11.95
N ARG A 32 -12.65 19.22 -12.74
CA ARG A 32 -13.62 20.26 -12.42
C ARG A 32 -15.04 19.73 -12.25
N ALA A 33 -15.45 18.75 -13.04
CA ALA A 33 -16.75 18.10 -12.91
C ALA A 33 -16.95 17.46 -11.52
N ALA A 34 -15.89 16.93 -10.92
CA ALA A 34 -15.94 16.42 -9.56
C ALA A 34 -16.12 17.54 -8.51
N ASP A 35 -15.44 18.68 -8.68
CA ASP A 35 -15.59 19.83 -7.79
C ASP A 35 -17.02 20.41 -7.89
N GLU A 36 -17.56 20.51 -9.10
CA GLU A 36 -18.92 21.01 -9.36
C GLU A 36 -20.02 20.05 -8.86
N ALA A 37 -19.70 18.77 -8.63
CA ALA A 37 -20.66 17.80 -8.09
C ALA A 37 -20.82 17.85 -6.56
N VAL A 38 -20.03 18.65 -5.84
CA VAL A 38 -20.09 18.76 -4.36
C VAL A 38 -21.49 19.08 -3.83
N PRO A 39 -22.28 20.00 -4.42
CA PRO A 39 -23.67 20.25 -3.97
C PRO A 39 -24.56 18.99 -4.08
N SER A 40 -24.43 18.20 -5.14
CA SER A 40 -25.15 16.92 -5.30
C SER A 40 -24.78 15.95 -4.18
N ARG A 41 -23.50 15.87 -3.83
CA ARG A 41 -23.02 15.00 -2.74
C ARG A 41 -23.55 15.47 -1.37
N ALA A 42 -23.67 16.78 -1.13
CA ALA A 42 -24.26 17.32 0.11
C ALA A 42 -25.79 17.11 0.19
N ALA A 43 -26.47 17.10 -0.96
CA ALA A 43 -27.90 16.83 -1.03
C ALA A 43 -28.26 15.35 -0.81
N GLY A 44 -27.39 14.42 -1.19
CA GLY A 44 -27.64 12.97 -1.19
C GLY A 44 -28.32 12.45 -2.46
N GLU A 45 -28.33 13.28 -3.52
CA GLU A 45 -28.90 12.99 -4.83
C GLU A 45 -28.24 13.84 -5.92
N LEU A 46 -28.40 13.41 -7.18
CA LEU A 46 -27.88 14.17 -8.30
C LEU A 46 -28.76 15.41 -8.56
N LEU A 47 -28.13 16.58 -8.49
CA LEU A 47 -28.78 17.85 -8.81
C LEU A 47 -28.48 18.25 -10.26
N PRO A 48 -29.41 19.00 -10.92
CA PRO A 48 -29.12 19.59 -12.22
C PRO A 48 -27.94 20.58 -12.13
N ASN A 49 -27.07 20.56 -13.14
CA ASN A 49 -26.04 21.58 -13.29
C ASN A 49 -26.61 22.94 -13.73
N SER A 50 -25.77 23.96 -13.90
CA SER A 50 -26.16 25.30 -14.34
C SER A 50 -26.92 25.34 -15.70
N GLN A 51 -26.83 24.28 -16.49
CA GLN A 51 -27.51 24.12 -17.78
C GLN A 51 -28.80 23.27 -17.67
N GLY A 52 -29.18 22.84 -16.47
CA GLY A 52 -30.36 22.02 -16.21
C GLY A 52 -30.16 20.52 -16.50
N ALA A 53 -28.95 20.08 -16.86
CA ALA A 53 -28.64 18.68 -17.11
C ALA A 53 -28.24 17.96 -15.80
N VAL A 54 -28.78 16.75 -15.61
CA VAL A 54 -28.38 15.87 -14.50
C VAL A 54 -27.28 14.95 -15.00
N HIS A 55 -26.10 15.06 -14.40
CA HIS A 55 -24.93 14.25 -14.78
C HIS A 55 -24.29 13.63 -13.53
N ASN A 56 -23.89 12.37 -13.63
CA ASN A 56 -23.10 11.71 -12.58
C ASN A 56 -21.62 11.86 -12.89
N ALA A 57 -20.96 12.82 -12.21
CA ALA A 57 -19.53 13.05 -12.40
C ALA A 57 -18.65 11.90 -11.88
N LEU A 58 -19.18 11.02 -11.02
CA LEU A 58 -18.43 9.91 -10.44
C LEU A 58 -18.10 8.81 -11.45
N ILE A 59 -19.10 8.39 -12.25
CA ILE A 59 -18.93 7.31 -13.21
C ILE A 59 -20.08 7.26 -14.21
N ASP A 60 -19.77 6.97 -15.48
CA ASP A 60 -20.72 6.49 -16.50
C ASP A 60 -20.64 4.95 -16.53
N SER A 61 -21.42 4.31 -15.64
CA SER A 61 -21.34 2.87 -15.42
C SER A 61 -21.86 2.06 -16.62
N ARG A 62 -21.09 1.07 -17.06
CA ARG A 62 -21.43 0.12 -18.14
C ARG A 62 -21.19 -1.31 -17.66
N ARG A 63 -21.90 -2.26 -18.26
CA ARG A 63 -21.53 -3.67 -18.08
C ARG A 63 -20.24 -3.96 -18.87
N PRO A 64 -19.41 -4.92 -18.43
CA PRO A 64 -18.13 -5.21 -19.09
C PRO A 64 -18.26 -5.44 -20.60
N GLU A 65 -19.27 -6.17 -21.03
CA GLU A 65 -19.50 -6.50 -22.44
C GLU A 65 -19.88 -5.26 -23.27
N ASP A 66 -20.62 -4.33 -22.67
CA ASP A 66 -21.00 -3.06 -23.30
C ASP A 66 -19.76 -2.15 -23.38
N LEU A 67 -18.97 -2.08 -22.32
CA LEU A 67 -17.75 -1.26 -22.27
C LEU A 67 -16.70 -1.72 -23.30
N VAL A 68 -16.52 -3.02 -23.49
CA VAL A 68 -15.64 -3.58 -24.54
C VAL A 68 -16.07 -3.10 -25.95
N ARG A 69 -17.38 -3.02 -26.21
CA ARG A 69 -17.88 -2.51 -27.48
C ARG A 69 -17.74 -0.99 -27.62
N GLU A 70 -18.06 -0.26 -26.56
CA GLU A 70 -18.08 1.21 -26.57
C GLU A 70 -16.67 1.81 -26.60
N LEU A 71 -15.70 1.28 -25.85
CA LEU A 71 -14.30 1.68 -25.95
C LEU A 71 -13.70 1.35 -27.32
N SER A 72 -14.19 0.28 -27.99
CA SER A 72 -13.75 -0.12 -29.33
C SER A 72 -12.24 -0.06 -29.55
N LEU A 73 -11.46 -0.37 -28.52
CA LEU A 73 -10.01 -0.24 -28.53
C LEU A 73 -9.39 -1.14 -29.58
N ARG A 74 -8.75 -0.54 -30.58
CA ARG A 74 -8.02 -1.24 -31.64
C ARG A 74 -6.58 -0.74 -31.67
N LEU A 75 -5.65 -1.67 -31.60
CA LEU A 75 -4.23 -1.37 -31.81
C LEU A 75 -3.94 -1.48 -33.31
N PRO A 76 -3.63 -0.36 -33.99
CA PRO A 76 -3.37 -0.36 -35.44
C PRO A 76 -2.23 -1.30 -35.81
N GLN A 77 -2.45 -2.13 -36.86
CA GLN A 77 -1.43 -3.04 -37.40
C GLN A 77 -0.61 -2.40 -38.54
N GLY A 78 -1.07 -1.26 -39.04
CA GLY A 78 -0.42 -0.46 -40.07
C GLY A 78 -0.10 0.93 -39.56
N GLU A 79 -0.52 1.97 -40.29
CA GLU A 79 -0.35 3.35 -39.85
C GLU A 79 -1.15 3.65 -38.58
N GLY A 80 -0.57 4.48 -37.67
CA GLY A 80 -1.23 4.93 -36.46
C GLY A 80 -2.39 5.88 -36.73
N LEU A 81 -3.28 6.04 -35.74
CA LEU A 81 -4.44 6.95 -35.82
C LEU A 81 -4.10 8.42 -35.61
N GLY A 82 -2.83 8.72 -35.40
CA GLY A 82 -2.34 10.10 -35.15
C GLY A 82 -2.87 10.71 -33.87
N GLU A 83 -2.86 12.02 -33.81
CA GLU A 83 -3.28 12.81 -32.64
C GLU A 83 -4.78 12.68 -32.38
N ASP A 84 -5.60 12.74 -33.41
CA ASP A 84 -7.06 12.64 -33.27
C ASP A 84 -7.47 11.32 -32.65
N GLY A 85 -6.88 10.19 -33.10
CA GLY A 85 -7.14 8.88 -32.52
C GLY A 85 -6.64 8.76 -31.07
N LEU A 86 -5.51 9.36 -30.73
CA LEU A 86 -4.99 9.43 -29.37
C LEU A 86 -5.94 10.21 -28.46
N LEU A 87 -6.34 11.42 -28.84
CA LEU A 87 -7.20 12.29 -28.03
C LEU A 87 -8.60 11.70 -27.87
N GLN A 88 -9.15 11.08 -28.93
CA GLN A 88 -10.42 10.37 -28.82
C GLN A 88 -10.33 9.22 -27.82
N THR A 89 -9.27 8.42 -27.88
CA THR A 89 -9.07 7.31 -26.93
C THR A 89 -8.93 7.83 -25.49
N ILE A 90 -8.19 8.93 -25.26
CA ILE A 90 -8.07 9.54 -23.93
C ILE A 90 -9.43 10.03 -23.43
N SER A 91 -10.22 10.67 -24.30
CA SER A 91 -11.58 11.13 -23.96
C SER A 91 -12.47 9.97 -23.54
N ASP A 92 -12.44 8.85 -24.27
CA ASP A 92 -13.23 7.65 -23.95
C ASP A 92 -12.75 7.00 -22.65
N VAL A 93 -11.43 6.94 -22.39
CA VAL A 93 -10.88 6.45 -21.13
C VAL A 93 -11.36 7.31 -19.96
N LEU A 94 -11.30 8.64 -20.05
CA LEU A 94 -11.81 9.53 -19.01
C LEU A 94 -13.31 9.34 -18.78
N LYS A 95 -14.10 9.26 -19.86
CA LYS A 95 -15.57 9.10 -19.79
C LYS A 95 -16.00 7.85 -19.02
N TYR A 96 -15.32 6.72 -19.23
CA TYR A 96 -15.69 5.42 -18.63
C TYR A 96 -14.87 5.07 -17.39
N SER A 97 -13.93 5.91 -16.97
CA SER A 97 -13.19 5.73 -15.73
C SER A 97 -13.98 6.27 -14.53
N VAL A 98 -13.77 5.64 -13.37
CA VAL A 98 -14.24 6.22 -12.11
C VAL A 98 -13.47 7.50 -11.84
N ASN A 99 -14.21 8.60 -11.66
CA ASN A 99 -13.60 9.87 -11.27
C ASN A 99 -13.31 9.88 -9.76
N THR A 100 -12.11 9.47 -9.39
CA THR A 100 -11.69 9.39 -7.99
C THR A 100 -11.52 10.77 -7.31
N TRP A 101 -11.60 11.88 -8.06
CA TRP A 101 -11.65 13.24 -7.52
C TRP A 101 -13.05 13.57 -6.96
N ASP A 102 -14.07 12.82 -7.36
CA ASP A 102 -15.43 13.04 -6.88
C ASP A 102 -15.56 12.67 -5.40
N GLN A 103 -16.19 13.54 -4.64
CA GLN A 103 -16.44 13.39 -3.20
C GLN A 103 -17.22 12.10 -2.85
N GLY A 104 -18.00 11.57 -3.79
CA GLY A 104 -18.76 10.34 -3.62
C GLY A 104 -17.91 9.07 -3.71
N PHE A 105 -16.62 9.15 -4.06
CA PHE A 105 -15.72 8.00 -4.09
C PHE A 105 -15.21 7.70 -2.67
N MET A 106 -15.87 6.76 -1.98
CA MET A 106 -15.57 6.31 -0.62
C MET A 106 -15.49 4.78 -0.53
N ASP A 107 -15.09 4.13 -1.63
CA ASP A 107 -15.11 2.67 -1.80
C ASP A 107 -13.79 2.00 -1.34
N LYS A 108 -12.66 2.48 -1.82
CA LYS A 108 -11.34 1.86 -1.56
C LYS A 108 -10.50 2.69 -0.58
N LEU A 109 -9.37 2.12 -0.13
CA LEU A 109 -8.44 2.81 0.77
C LEU A 109 -7.59 3.88 0.07
N TYR A 110 -7.78 4.10 -1.22
CA TYR A 110 -7.22 5.21 -1.98
C TYR A 110 -8.35 6.10 -2.52
N ALA A 111 -8.01 7.32 -2.88
CA ALA A 111 -8.89 8.27 -3.58
C ALA A 111 -8.12 8.92 -4.73
N SER A 112 -8.47 10.15 -5.12
CA SER A 112 -7.67 10.92 -6.07
C SER A 112 -6.25 11.15 -5.54
N THR A 113 -5.35 11.44 -6.45
CA THR A 113 -4.07 12.04 -6.06
C THR A 113 -4.27 13.51 -5.65
N ASN A 114 -3.32 14.07 -4.88
CA ASN A 114 -3.24 15.51 -4.72
C ASN A 114 -2.72 16.18 -6.03
N PRO A 115 -2.93 17.51 -6.24
CA PRO A 115 -2.51 18.18 -7.47
C PRO A 115 -1.01 18.04 -7.78
N VAL A 116 -0.15 18.05 -6.74
CA VAL A 116 1.30 17.85 -6.89
C VAL A 116 1.61 16.46 -7.42
N GLY A 117 0.78 15.49 -7.09
CA GLY A 117 0.90 14.13 -7.60
C GLY A 117 0.82 14.05 -9.13
N VAL A 118 -0.11 14.79 -9.76
CA VAL A 118 -0.22 14.86 -11.22
C VAL A 118 1.09 15.40 -11.83
N ILE A 119 1.65 16.45 -11.25
CA ILE A 119 2.91 17.05 -11.72
C ILE A 119 4.09 16.10 -11.51
N SER A 120 4.12 15.36 -10.40
CA SER A 120 5.17 14.36 -10.14
C SER A 120 5.16 13.23 -11.16
N GLU A 121 3.97 12.76 -11.56
CA GLU A 121 3.82 11.74 -12.59
C GLU A 121 4.24 12.21 -13.97
N LEU A 122 3.93 13.47 -14.34
CA LEU A 122 4.40 14.10 -15.57
C LEU A 122 5.94 14.17 -15.57
N LEU A 123 6.56 14.63 -14.48
CA LEU A 123 8.00 14.71 -14.35
C LEU A 123 8.68 13.34 -14.47
N LEU A 124 8.12 12.31 -13.80
CA LEU A 124 8.60 10.93 -13.90
C LEU A 124 8.49 10.37 -15.33
N GLY A 125 7.44 10.74 -16.06
CA GLY A 125 7.29 10.40 -17.47
C GLY A 125 8.36 11.03 -18.35
N VAL A 126 8.70 12.29 -18.11
CA VAL A 126 9.76 13.02 -18.84
C VAL A 126 11.14 12.45 -18.53
N LEU A 127 11.45 12.20 -17.25
CA LEU A 127 12.75 11.67 -16.84
C LEU A 127 12.95 10.22 -17.31
N ASN A 128 11.88 9.42 -17.30
CA ASN A 128 11.88 8.00 -17.66
C ASN A 128 13.08 7.23 -17.07
N SER A 129 13.43 7.52 -15.81
CA SER A 129 14.62 7.01 -15.14
C SER A 129 14.30 5.75 -14.34
N ASN A 130 15.29 4.89 -14.19
CA ASN A 130 15.22 3.66 -13.41
C ASN A 130 16.10 3.81 -12.15
N VAL A 131 15.50 3.69 -10.97
CA VAL A 131 16.20 3.82 -9.68
C VAL A 131 16.75 2.45 -9.26
N HIS A 132 17.79 1.99 -9.96
CA HIS A 132 18.49 0.75 -9.63
C HIS A 132 19.92 1.00 -9.21
N VAL A 133 20.73 1.69 -10.03
CA VAL A 133 22.09 2.11 -9.69
C VAL A 133 22.22 3.62 -9.70
N TYR A 134 23.05 4.14 -8.82
CA TYR A 134 23.26 5.58 -8.63
C TYR A 134 23.65 6.30 -9.94
N GLN A 135 24.53 5.68 -10.73
CA GLN A 135 25.09 6.29 -11.94
C GLN A 135 24.04 6.79 -12.94
N VAL A 136 22.93 6.05 -13.10
CA VAL A 136 21.90 6.39 -14.10
C VAL A 136 20.71 7.16 -13.52
N SER A 137 20.65 7.30 -12.20
CA SER A 137 19.55 7.99 -11.51
C SER A 137 20.01 8.72 -10.25
N PRO A 138 21.03 9.59 -10.30
CA PRO A 138 21.66 10.12 -9.10
C PRO A 138 20.71 10.97 -8.25
N ALA A 139 20.00 11.91 -8.84
CA ALA A 139 19.08 12.79 -8.12
C ALA A 139 17.93 12.00 -7.45
N LEU A 140 17.34 11.05 -8.16
CA LEU A 140 16.20 10.29 -7.66
C LEU A 140 16.63 9.27 -6.58
N THR A 141 17.85 8.72 -6.66
CA THR A 141 18.44 7.90 -5.59
C THR A 141 18.62 8.70 -4.30
N VAL A 142 19.17 9.91 -4.38
CA VAL A 142 19.32 10.80 -3.22
C VAL A 142 17.96 11.15 -2.62
N ILE A 143 16.97 11.46 -3.47
CA ILE A 143 15.60 11.77 -3.03
C ILE A 143 14.98 10.54 -2.31
N GLU A 144 15.14 9.33 -2.85
CA GLU A 144 14.59 8.14 -2.21
C GLU A 144 15.22 7.88 -0.84
N LYS A 145 16.56 7.89 -0.76
CA LYS A 145 17.28 7.70 0.52
C LYS A 145 16.88 8.75 1.55
N HIS A 146 16.87 10.03 1.16
CA HIS A 146 16.53 11.12 2.07
C HIS A 146 15.07 11.03 2.55
N THR A 147 14.13 10.79 1.64
CA THR A 147 12.70 10.67 1.97
C THR A 147 12.44 9.45 2.86
N ALA A 148 13.04 8.30 2.55
CA ALA A 148 12.92 7.08 3.35
C ALA A 148 13.52 7.27 4.75
N LYS A 149 14.70 7.90 4.87
CA LYS A 149 15.34 8.19 6.17
C LYS A 149 14.49 9.14 7.01
N THR A 150 13.99 10.22 6.41
CA THR A 150 13.12 11.19 7.10
C THR A 150 11.84 10.53 7.58
N LEU A 151 11.21 9.73 6.73
CA LEU A 151 9.98 9.00 7.06
C LEU A 151 10.23 7.95 8.16
N ALA A 152 11.33 7.20 8.08
CA ALA A 152 11.75 6.24 9.11
C ALA A 152 11.94 6.91 10.47
N GLY A 153 12.53 8.10 10.49
CA GLY A 153 12.70 8.91 11.70
C GLY A 153 11.39 9.25 12.40
N LEU A 154 10.30 9.51 11.66
CA LEU A 154 8.98 9.75 12.25
C LEU A 154 8.46 8.53 13.01
N PHE A 155 8.74 7.30 12.52
CA PHE A 155 8.38 6.06 13.21
C PHE A 155 9.34 5.67 14.34
N GLY A 156 10.35 6.51 14.62
CA GLY A 156 11.30 6.30 15.71
C GLY A 156 12.51 5.42 15.33
N PHE A 157 12.74 5.15 14.06
CA PHE A 157 13.99 4.56 13.58
C PHE A 157 15.05 5.65 13.43
N THR A 158 15.89 5.82 14.45
CA THR A 158 16.81 6.98 14.58
C THR A 158 18.29 6.62 14.41
N GLY A 159 18.61 5.35 14.15
CA GLY A 159 19.99 4.91 13.90
C GLY A 159 20.62 5.57 12.66
N PRO A 160 21.96 5.59 12.55
CA PRO A 160 22.66 6.21 11.42
C PRO A 160 22.28 5.57 10.07
N ARG A 161 21.98 4.28 10.06
CA ARG A 161 21.56 3.52 8.88
C ARG A 161 20.03 3.32 8.79
N ALA A 162 19.24 4.01 9.63
CA ALA A 162 17.79 3.99 9.51
C ALA A 162 17.34 4.55 8.16
N GLY A 163 16.36 3.91 7.54
CA GLY A 163 15.88 4.30 6.21
C GLY A 163 15.02 3.22 5.58
N GLY A 164 15.16 3.03 4.28
CA GLY A 164 14.40 2.01 3.56
C GLY A 164 14.42 2.22 2.05
N VAL A 165 13.52 1.55 1.37
CA VAL A 165 13.35 1.60 -0.10
C VAL A 165 11.88 1.69 -0.48
N THR A 166 11.60 2.19 -1.69
CA THR A 166 10.26 2.06 -2.28
C THR A 166 10.05 0.67 -2.87
N CYS A 167 8.81 0.18 -2.79
CA CYS A 167 8.35 -1.06 -3.39
C CYS A 167 7.10 -0.81 -4.23
N GLN A 168 6.76 -1.75 -5.12
CA GLN A 168 5.59 -1.69 -5.99
C GLN A 168 4.29 -2.01 -5.22
N GLY A 169 3.96 -1.17 -4.24
CA GLY A 169 2.80 -1.30 -3.36
C GLY A 169 3.06 -2.15 -2.11
N GLY A 170 2.15 -2.06 -1.12
CA GLY A 170 2.29 -2.71 0.18
C GLY A 170 2.45 -4.23 0.13
N SER A 171 1.82 -4.91 -0.85
CA SER A 171 2.00 -6.36 -1.02
C SER A 171 3.44 -6.73 -1.39
N SER A 172 4.09 -5.92 -2.23
CA SER A 172 5.51 -6.10 -2.58
C SER A 172 6.42 -5.77 -1.39
N SER A 173 6.07 -4.74 -0.60
CA SER A 173 6.79 -4.42 0.64
C SER A 173 6.71 -5.56 1.65
N ASN A 174 5.52 -6.14 1.86
CA ASN A 174 5.33 -7.29 2.76
C ASN A 174 6.11 -8.53 2.27
N LEU A 175 6.08 -8.81 0.96
CA LEU A 175 6.90 -9.90 0.38
C LEU A 175 8.39 -9.67 0.62
N THR A 176 8.89 -8.46 0.33
CA THR A 176 10.30 -8.10 0.50
C THR A 176 10.71 -8.23 1.97
N SER A 177 9.85 -7.80 2.91
CA SER A 177 10.12 -7.90 4.36
C SER A 177 10.23 -9.35 4.83
N ILE A 178 9.41 -10.27 4.30
CA ILE A 178 9.48 -11.70 4.62
C ILE A 178 10.78 -12.32 4.12
N VAL A 179 11.22 -11.96 2.90
CA VAL A 179 12.52 -12.43 2.37
C VAL A 179 13.67 -11.88 3.19
N ILE A 180 13.64 -10.59 3.56
CA ILE A 180 14.65 -9.98 4.44
C ILE A 180 14.68 -10.70 5.79
N ALA A 181 13.53 -10.94 6.41
CA ALA A 181 13.42 -11.65 7.67
C ALA A 181 14.05 -13.05 7.59
N ARG A 182 13.67 -13.82 6.57
CA ARG A 182 14.18 -15.19 6.36
C ARG A 182 15.69 -15.21 6.15
N ASN A 183 16.18 -14.37 5.22
CA ASN A 183 17.60 -14.35 4.87
C ASN A 183 18.48 -13.73 5.96
N THR A 184 17.89 -12.96 6.89
CA THR A 184 18.60 -12.41 8.05
C THR A 184 18.68 -13.41 9.20
N LEU A 185 17.56 -14.02 9.56
CA LEU A 185 17.51 -14.98 10.67
C LEU A 185 18.08 -16.35 10.29
N TYR A 186 18.02 -16.68 9.00
CA TYR A 186 18.50 -17.96 8.45
C TYR A 186 19.29 -17.70 7.15
N PRO A 187 20.53 -17.19 7.24
CA PRO A 187 21.32 -16.76 6.07
C PRO A 187 21.54 -17.85 5.02
N GLU A 188 21.60 -19.11 5.44
CA GLU A 188 21.74 -20.27 4.54
C GLU A 188 20.57 -20.37 3.55
N CYS A 189 19.39 -19.86 3.90
CA CYS A 189 18.23 -19.89 3.00
C CYS A 189 18.46 -19.06 1.73
N LYS A 190 19.38 -18.12 1.74
CA LYS A 190 19.72 -17.32 0.55
C LYS A 190 20.35 -18.15 -0.57
N THR A 191 21.10 -19.20 -0.21
CA THR A 191 21.80 -20.08 -1.16
C THR A 191 21.16 -21.46 -1.30
N GLN A 192 20.59 -22.00 -0.21
CA GLN A 192 20.08 -23.36 -0.14
C GLN A 192 18.55 -23.44 -0.17
N GLY A 193 17.85 -22.28 -0.32
CA GLY A 193 16.40 -22.22 -0.22
C GLY A 193 15.91 -22.46 1.21
N ASN A 194 14.68 -22.95 1.36
CA ASN A 194 14.10 -23.14 2.69
C ASN A 194 14.66 -24.36 3.44
N SER A 195 15.49 -25.16 2.77
CA SER A 195 16.08 -26.40 3.32
C SER A 195 14.99 -27.31 3.93
N ASN A 196 15.30 -27.97 5.05
CA ASN A 196 14.34 -28.81 5.77
C ASN A 196 13.51 -28.03 6.82
N ARG A 197 13.49 -26.69 6.77
CA ARG A 197 12.78 -25.88 7.73
C ARG A 197 11.31 -25.71 7.35
N SER A 198 10.43 -25.99 8.28
CA SER A 198 8.99 -25.73 8.16
C SER A 198 8.68 -24.39 8.82
N PHE A 199 8.88 -23.30 8.08
CA PHE A 199 8.65 -21.95 8.60
C PHE A 199 7.19 -21.67 8.89
N VAL A 200 6.92 -20.86 9.93
CA VAL A 200 5.60 -20.34 10.28
C VAL A 200 5.63 -18.81 10.36
N LEU A 201 4.69 -18.18 9.68
CA LEU A 201 4.40 -16.75 9.72
C LEU A 201 3.11 -16.52 10.49
N PHE A 202 3.06 -15.49 11.33
CA PHE A 202 1.88 -15.17 12.12
C PHE A 202 1.29 -13.84 11.68
N THR A 203 -0.03 -13.77 11.52
CA THR A 203 -0.77 -12.53 11.24
C THR A 203 -2.14 -12.60 11.90
N SER A 204 -2.77 -11.46 12.20
CA SER A 204 -4.13 -11.48 12.76
C SER A 204 -5.16 -11.99 11.75
N VAL A 205 -6.32 -12.43 12.23
CA VAL A 205 -7.47 -12.78 11.35
C VAL A 205 -7.92 -11.60 10.48
N HIS A 206 -7.53 -10.37 10.83
CA HIS A 206 -7.77 -9.14 10.06
C HIS A 206 -6.55 -8.67 9.27
N GLY A 207 -5.46 -9.45 9.28
CA GLY A 207 -4.25 -9.18 8.51
C GLY A 207 -4.51 -9.19 7.00
N HIS A 208 -3.70 -8.45 6.26
CA HIS A 208 -3.88 -8.38 4.82
C HIS A 208 -3.45 -9.69 4.14
N TYR A 209 -4.24 -10.18 3.19
CA TYR A 209 -4.01 -11.44 2.45
C TYR A 209 -2.67 -11.50 1.70
N SER A 210 -1.95 -10.39 1.56
CA SER A 210 -0.62 -10.34 0.95
C SER A 210 0.42 -11.17 1.67
N VAL A 211 0.26 -11.41 2.99
CA VAL A 211 1.15 -12.28 3.77
C VAL A 211 1.03 -13.72 3.28
N GLU A 212 -0.19 -14.20 3.05
CA GLU A 212 -0.44 -15.52 2.50
C GLU A 212 0.11 -15.66 1.07
N LYS A 213 -0.16 -14.66 0.20
CA LYS A 213 0.43 -14.63 -1.15
C LYS A 213 1.95 -14.63 -1.12
N ALA A 214 2.56 -13.86 -0.21
CA ALA A 214 4.02 -13.84 -0.05
C ALA A 214 4.56 -15.20 0.42
N ALA A 215 3.88 -15.88 1.36
CA ALA A 215 4.25 -17.22 1.79
C ALA A 215 4.24 -18.23 0.61
N VAL A 216 3.19 -18.18 -0.23
CA VAL A 216 3.13 -19.00 -1.44
C VAL A 216 4.27 -18.67 -2.40
N THR A 217 4.53 -17.38 -2.65
CA THR A 217 5.61 -16.92 -3.55
C THR A 217 6.99 -17.35 -3.05
N CYS A 218 7.23 -17.34 -1.73
CA CYS A 218 8.49 -17.78 -1.12
C CYS A 218 8.63 -19.31 -1.01
N GLY A 219 7.67 -20.08 -1.54
CA GLY A 219 7.70 -21.55 -1.48
C GLY A 219 7.44 -22.12 -0.07
N LEU A 220 6.80 -21.33 0.81
CA LEU A 220 6.41 -21.79 2.15
C LEU A 220 5.03 -22.46 2.14
N GLY A 221 4.17 -22.09 1.19
CA GLY A 221 2.77 -22.49 1.12
C GLY A 221 1.86 -21.67 2.04
N SER A 222 0.55 -21.62 1.73
CA SER A 222 -0.44 -20.87 2.52
C SER A 222 -0.60 -21.42 3.94
N SER A 223 -0.44 -22.74 4.13
CA SER A 223 -0.49 -23.39 5.45
C SER A 223 0.61 -22.96 6.42
N ALA A 224 1.66 -22.29 5.92
CA ALA A 224 2.69 -21.69 6.76
C ALA A 224 2.22 -20.41 7.47
N VAL A 225 1.10 -19.81 7.03
CA VAL A 225 0.53 -18.61 7.67
C VAL A 225 -0.49 -19.03 8.72
N TRP A 226 -0.17 -18.75 9.97
CA TRP A 226 -1.05 -19.04 11.10
C TRP A 226 -1.76 -17.75 11.54
N THR A 227 -3.09 -17.81 11.55
CA THR A 227 -3.92 -16.68 11.97
C THR A 227 -3.99 -16.60 13.49
N VAL A 228 -3.70 -15.41 14.01
CA VAL A 228 -3.79 -15.09 15.44
C VAL A 228 -5.18 -14.51 15.71
N PRO A 229 -5.90 -15.01 16.73
CA PRO A 229 -7.15 -14.43 17.17
C PRO A 229 -7.02 -12.95 17.53
N VAL A 230 -8.14 -12.25 17.48
CA VAL A 230 -8.24 -10.84 17.85
C VAL A 230 -9.23 -10.68 19.02
N ASP A 231 -9.08 -9.60 19.76
CA ASP A 231 -10.11 -9.16 20.69
C ASP A 231 -11.40 -8.81 19.92
N ALA A 232 -12.50 -9.40 20.29
CA ALA A 232 -13.77 -9.30 19.55
C ALA A 232 -14.32 -7.85 19.48
N ARG A 233 -13.99 -7.01 20.47
CA ARG A 233 -14.48 -5.64 20.54
C ARG A 233 -13.61 -4.66 19.74
N SER A 234 -12.30 -4.76 19.92
CA SER A 234 -11.35 -3.82 19.31
C SER A 234 -10.79 -4.30 17.96
N GLY A 235 -10.95 -5.58 17.62
CA GLY A 235 -10.37 -6.17 16.42
C GLY A 235 -8.84 -6.21 16.41
N ARG A 236 -8.18 -6.10 17.57
CA ARG A 236 -6.72 -6.08 17.72
C ARG A 236 -6.19 -7.48 17.96
N MET A 237 -5.01 -7.78 17.44
CA MET A 237 -4.32 -9.05 17.67
C MET A 237 -4.16 -9.35 19.16
N ASP A 238 -4.50 -10.56 19.58
CA ASP A 238 -4.26 -11.04 20.94
C ASP A 238 -2.81 -11.53 21.08
N ALA A 239 -1.99 -10.75 21.80
CA ALA A 239 -0.59 -11.09 22.02
C ALA A 239 -0.38 -12.36 22.87
N SER A 240 -1.34 -12.72 23.72
CA SER A 240 -1.29 -13.97 24.51
C SER A 240 -1.58 -15.19 23.63
N ALA A 241 -2.55 -15.07 22.73
CA ALA A 241 -2.82 -16.08 21.72
C ALA A 241 -1.65 -16.24 20.75
N LEU A 242 -0.99 -15.14 20.34
CA LEU A 242 0.22 -15.19 19.53
C LEU A 242 1.30 -16.02 20.24
N ARG A 243 1.60 -15.74 21.53
CA ARG A 243 2.58 -16.50 22.30
C ARG A 243 2.27 -18.01 22.31
N SER A 244 1.02 -18.37 22.56
CA SER A 244 0.57 -19.75 22.59
C SER A 244 0.74 -20.44 21.23
N LEU A 245 0.47 -19.73 20.13
CA LEU A 245 0.67 -20.24 18.77
C LEU A 245 2.15 -20.43 18.43
N VAL A 246 3.03 -19.54 18.88
CA VAL A 246 4.49 -19.67 18.68
C VAL A 246 4.99 -20.92 19.43
N GLN A 247 4.61 -21.10 20.69
CA GLN A 247 4.97 -22.28 21.48
C GLN A 247 4.46 -23.57 20.84
N ARG A 248 3.23 -23.56 20.33
CA ARG A 248 2.64 -24.69 19.61
C ARG A 248 3.45 -25.01 18.35
N ALA A 249 3.84 -24.00 17.56
CA ALA A 249 4.64 -24.21 16.36
C ALA A 249 5.99 -24.87 16.69
N GLN A 250 6.66 -24.44 17.77
CA GLN A 250 7.89 -25.05 18.24
C GLN A 250 7.67 -26.51 18.70
N ALA A 251 6.60 -26.77 19.45
CA ALA A 251 6.25 -28.12 19.90
C ALA A 251 5.94 -29.09 18.74
N GLU A 252 5.39 -28.56 17.62
CA GLU A 252 5.16 -29.30 16.39
C GLU A 252 6.43 -29.46 15.52
N GLY A 253 7.62 -29.04 16.00
CA GLY A 253 8.88 -29.10 15.26
C GLY A 253 8.97 -28.11 14.09
N LYS A 254 8.11 -27.08 14.07
CA LYS A 254 8.14 -26.02 13.06
C LYS A 254 9.06 -24.89 13.49
N THR A 255 9.41 -24.03 12.54
CA THR A 255 10.31 -22.89 12.74
C THR A 255 9.52 -21.58 12.69
N PRO A 256 9.10 -21.00 13.83
CA PRO A 256 8.54 -19.65 13.87
C PRO A 256 9.54 -18.63 13.27
N LEU A 257 9.06 -17.77 12.37
CA LEU A 257 9.94 -16.85 11.64
C LEU A 257 9.53 -15.38 11.80
N TYR A 258 8.25 -15.08 11.62
CA TYR A 258 7.81 -13.73 11.29
C TYR A 258 6.42 -13.44 11.87
N VAL A 259 6.24 -12.23 12.40
CA VAL A 259 4.94 -11.72 12.85
C VAL A 259 4.61 -10.48 12.05
N ASN A 260 3.43 -10.48 11.39
CA ASN A 260 2.85 -9.32 10.74
C ASN A 260 1.81 -8.69 11.65
N ALA A 261 2.18 -7.61 12.35
CA ALA A 261 1.24 -6.76 13.06
C ALA A 261 0.71 -5.67 12.12
N THR A 262 -0.51 -5.19 12.34
CA THR A 262 -1.16 -4.24 11.42
C THR A 262 -1.48 -2.92 12.11
N ALA A 263 -1.12 -1.80 11.47
CA ALA A 263 -1.51 -0.46 11.84
C ALA A 263 -2.60 0.05 10.88
N GLY A 264 -3.86 -0.10 11.28
CA GLY A 264 -5.02 0.19 10.44
C GLY A 264 -5.39 -1.00 9.54
N THR A 265 -6.14 -1.97 10.07
CA THR A 265 -6.63 -3.11 9.28
C THR A 265 -7.54 -2.66 8.15
N THR A 266 -7.58 -3.43 7.05
CA THR A 266 -8.28 -3.05 5.80
C THR A 266 -9.78 -2.85 6.00
N VAL A 267 -10.42 -3.59 6.89
CA VAL A 267 -11.87 -3.53 7.11
C VAL A 267 -12.22 -2.62 8.28
N LEU A 268 -11.68 -2.89 9.46
CA LEU A 268 -12.08 -2.21 10.71
C LEU A 268 -11.19 -1.03 11.09
N GLY A 269 -10.01 -0.91 10.47
CA GLY A 269 -9.05 0.16 10.80
C GLY A 269 -8.33 -0.02 12.12
N SER A 270 -8.37 -1.20 12.73
CA SER A 270 -7.77 -1.51 14.03
C SER A 270 -6.24 -1.39 14.00
N TYR A 271 -5.65 -0.98 15.13
CA TYR A 271 -4.20 -0.93 15.34
C TYR A 271 -3.82 -1.97 16.37
N ASP A 272 -2.93 -2.88 16.02
CA ASP A 272 -2.47 -3.96 16.89
C ASP A 272 -1.64 -3.44 18.08
N PRO A 273 -1.53 -4.17 19.19
CA PRO A 273 -0.78 -3.77 20.38
C PRO A 273 0.73 -4.02 20.20
N PHE A 274 1.43 -3.14 19.45
CA PHE A 274 2.81 -3.35 18.99
C PHE A 274 3.79 -3.65 20.10
N GLU A 275 3.70 -2.97 21.27
CA GLU A 275 4.60 -3.21 22.41
C GLU A 275 4.46 -4.64 22.96
N ALA A 276 3.22 -5.13 23.09
CA ALA A 276 2.97 -6.49 23.56
C ALA A 276 3.42 -7.55 22.55
N ILE A 277 3.19 -7.32 21.25
CA ILE A 277 3.64 -8.20 20.17
C ILE A 277 5.17 -8.20 20.09
N ALA A 278 5.82 -7.04 20.21
CA ALA A 278 7.27 -6.93 20.21
C ALA A 278 7.92 -7.70 21.37
N ALA A 279 7.28 -7.72 22.55
CA ALA A 279 7.75 -8.51 23.68
C ALA A 279 7.75 -10.02 23.35
N VAL A 280 6.69 -10.53 22.68
CA VAL A 280 6.64 -11.91 22.23
C VAL A 280 7.69 -12.18 21.15
N CYS A 281 7.83 -11.29 20.17
CA CYS A 281 8.85 -11.46 19.13
C CYS A 281 10.27 -11.50 19.71
N LYS A 282 10.57 -10.65 20.68
CA LYS A 282 11.87 -10.62 21.37
C LYS A 282 12.12 -11.91 22.16
N GLU A 283 11.11 -12.43 22.86
CA GLU A 283 11.20 -13.67 23.65
C GLU A 283 11.57 -14.88 22.80
N PHE A 284 11.02 -14.96 21.59
CA PHE A 284 11.21 -16.12 20.69
C PHE A 284 12.15 -15.88 19.51
N GLY A 285 12.80 -14.71 19.43
CA GLY A 285 13.71 -14.37 18.33
C GLY A 285 13.03 -14.24 16.97
N LEU A 286 11.80 -13.73 16.91
CA LEU A 286 11.01 -13.58 15.69
C LEU A 286 11.23 -12.21 15.06
N TRP A 287 11.10 -12.15 13.73
CA TRP A 287 11.04 -10.88 13.01
C TRP A 287 9.68 -10.21 13.20
N LEU A 288 9.67 -9.02 13.74
CA LEU A 288 8.45 -8.19 13.81
C LEU A 288 8.41 -7.25 12.61
N HIS A 289 7.39 -7.40 11.79
CA HIS A 289 7.01 -6.45 10.75
C HIS A 289 5.69 -5.76 11.10
N ILE A 290 5.61 -4.45 10.86
CA ILE A 290 4.36 -3.71 11.00
C ILE A 290 3.87 -3.28 9.62
N ASP A 291 2.74 -3.84 9.20
CA ASP A 291 2.00 -3.36 8.03
C ASP A 291 1.20 -2.11 8.40
N ALA A 292 1.84 -0.96 8.23
CA ALA A 292 1.26 0.36 8.40
C ALA A 292 0.80 0.98 7.05
N SER A 293 0.54 0.14 6.06
CA SER A 293 0.15 0.56 4.71
C SER A 293 -1.02 1.53 4.69
N TRP A 294 -1.98 1.36 5.61
CA TRP A 294 -3.15 2.22 5.70
C TRP A 294 -3.03 3.25 6.81
N GLY A 295 -2.84 2.81 8.03
CA GLY A 295 -2.89 3.68 9.21
C GLY A 295 -1.57 4.39 9.54
N GLY A 296 -0.48 4.07 8.83
CA GLY A 296 0.84 4.67 9.06
C GLY A 296 0.87 6.19 9.00
N PRO A 297 0.18 6.85 8.06
CA PRO A 297 0.17 8.31 7.97
C PRO A 297 -0.40 9.04 9.20
N ALA A 298 -1.09 8.34 10.13
CA ALA A 298 -1.46 8.91 11.43
C ALA A 298 -0.24 9.42 12.23
N ILE A 299 0.98 9.03 11.86
CA ILE A 299 2.24 9.51 12.46
C ILE A 299 2.43 11.02 12.31
N PHE A 300 1.89 11.62 11.25
CA PHE A 300 1.97 13.06 11.02
C PHE A 300 1.08 13.87 11.97
N SER A 301 0.05 13.26 12.56
CA SER A 301 -0.90 13.94 13.44
C SER A 301 -0.48 13.86 14.91
N ALA A 302 -0.36 15.00 15.57
CA ALA A 302 -0.14 15.06 17.01
C ALA A 302 -1.28 14.39 17.80
N ALA A 303 -2.51 14.47 17.31
CA ALA A 303 -3.69 13.87 17.94
C ALA A 303 -3.74 12.35 17.76
N HIS A 304 -3.23 11.79 16.64
CA HIS A 304 -3.45 10.40 16.28
C HIS A 304 -2.19 9.52 16.29
N ARG A 305 -0.96 10.10 16.32
CA ARG A 305 0.30 9.32 16.33
C ARG A 305 0.45 8.36 17.50
N HIS A 306 -0.28 8.58 18.62
CA HIS A 306 -0.29 7.66 19.75
C HIS A 306 -0.75 6.25 19.37
N LYS A 307 -1.54 6.10 18.28
CA LYS A 307 -1.98 4.81 17.72
C LYS A 307 -0.81 3.95 17.21
N LEU A 308 0.33 4.58 16.91
CA LEU A 308 1.57 3.95 16.42
C LEU A 308 2.62 3.76 17.52
N ARG A 309 2.22 3.87 18.79
CA ARG A 309 3.10 3.66 19.92
C ARG A 309 3.69 2.25 19.89
N GLY A 310 5.01 2.13 20.02
CA GLY A 310 5.74 0.86 19.95
C GLY A 310 6.20 0.46 18.55
N CYS A 311 5.85 1.20 17.47
CA CYS A 311 6.26 0.85 16.11
C CYS A 311 7.79 0.87 15.90
N HIS A 312 8.54 1.67 16.68
CA HIS A 312 10.00 1.70 16.66
C HIS A 312 10.66 0.39 17.12
N LEU A 313 9.90 -0.53 17.72
CA LEU A 313 10.38 -1.85 18.14
C LEU A 313 10.38 -2.87 16.97
N ALA A 314 9.84 -2.51 15.81
CA ALA A 314 9.78 -3.39 14.67
C ALA A 314 11.14 -3.53 13.96
N ASN A 315 11.39 -4.70 13.38
CA ASN A 315 12.53 -4.92 12.49
C ASN A 315 12.31 -4.31 11.09
N SER A 316 11.04 -4.19 10.66
CA SER A 316 10.65 -3.50 9.44
C SER A 316 9.21 -2.98 9.52
N LEU A 317 8.91 -1.95 8.72
CA LEU A 317 7.60 -1.31 8.66
C LEU A 317 7.26 -0.95 7.22
N THR A 318 6.02 -1.22 6.79
CA THR A 318 5.49 -0.78 5.50
C THR A 318 4.54 0.40 5.68
N VAL A 319 4.68 1.44 4.85
CA VAL A 319 3.72 2.56 4.79
C VAL A 319 3.42 2.94 3.34
N ASN A 320 2.13 3.22 3.05
CA ASN A 320 1.68 3.56 1.70
C ASN A 320 1.13 4.99 1.62
N PRO A 321 1.96 5.98 1.27
CA PRO A 321 1.50 7.35 1.03
C PRO A 321 0.39 7.47 -0.02
N HIS A 322 0.32 6.53 -0.98
CA HIS A 322 -0.71 6.50 -2.01
C HIS A 322 -2.11 6.13 -1.51
N LYS A 323 -2.25 5.82 -0.21
CA LYS A 323 -3.55 5.60 0.43
C LYS A 323 -4.02 6.88 1.12
N MET A 324 -3.80 7.01 2.44
CA MET A 324 -4.31 8.11 3.27
C MET A 324 -3.79 9.50 2.87
N MET A 325 -2.58 9.60 2.29
CA MET A 325 -1.95 10.89 1.96
C MET A 325 -2.23 11.36 0.53
N ASN A 326 -3.06 10.66 -0.24
CA ASN A 326 -3.42 11.02 -1.63
C ASN A 326 -2.20 11.24 -2.55
N VAL A 327 -1.10 10.53 -2.33
CA VAL A 327 0.03 10.47 -3.26
C VAL A 327 -0.33 9.51 -4.41
N PRO A 328 0.13 9.70 -5.65
CA PRO A 328 -0.23 8.79 -6.74
C PRO A 328 0.13 7.33 -6.49
N VAL A 329 -0.74 6.41 -6.89
CA VAL A 329 -0.52 4.95 -6.88
C VAL A 329 0.54 4.59 -7.96
N THR A 330 1.59 3.83 -7.67
CA THR A 330 1.99 3.28 -6.38
C THR A 330 3.01 4.19 -5.69
N CYS A 331 2.95 4.28 -4.38
CA CYS A 331 4.01 4.85 -3.56
C CYS A 331 3.97 4.13 -2.22
N SER A 332 4.90 3.20 -2.02
CA SER A 332 4.98 2.34 -0.83
C SER A 332 6.42 2.30 -0.36
N PHE A 333 6.65 2.52 0.92
CA PHE A 333 7.97 2.42 1.53
C PHE A 333 8.04 1.19 2.43
N LEU A 334 9.11 0.44 2.31
CA LEU A 334 9.58 -0.52 3.30
C LEU A 334 10.71 0.13 4.08
N LEU A 335 10.49 0.35 5.37
CA LEU A 335 11.38 1.06 6.28
C LEU A 335 11.95 0.11 7.33
N GLY A 336 13.12 0.43 7.87
CA GLY A 336 13.73 -0.30 8.97
C GLY A 336 14.77 0.50 9.73
N PRO A 337 15.21 0.00 10.90
CA PRO A 337 16.21 0.65 11.74
C PRO A 337 17.63 0.59 11.14
N ASP A 338 17.90 -0.37 10.25
CA ASP A 338 19.21 -0.57 9.62
C ASP A 338 19.09 -1.12 8.20
N THR A 339 19.36 -0.29 7.19
CA THR A 339 19.33 -0.69 5.77
C THR A 339 20.47 -1.63 5.37
N ALA A 340 21.54 -1.77 6.16
CA ALA A 340 22.56 -2.78 5.92
C ALA A 340 22.00 -4.21 6.06
N VAL A 341 20.96 -4.39 6.89
CA VAL A 341 20.23 -5.67 6.96
C VAL A 341 19.52 -5.97 5.63
N PHE A 342 18.91 -4.95 5.01
CA PHE A 342 18.26 -5.09 3.71
C PHE A 342 19.28 -5.48 2.63
N HIS A 343 20.43 -4.81 2.63
CA HIS A 343 21.54 -5.13 1.73
C HIS A 343 22.00 -6.58 1.88
N ARG A 344 22.41 -6.98 3.08
CA ARG A 344 22.88 -8.36 3.32
C ARG A 344 21.86 -9.42 2.90
N ALA A 345 20.58 -9.15 3.11
CA ALA A 345 19.51 -10.08 2.77
C ALA A 345 19.24 -10.21 1.27
N ASN A 346 19.40 -9.12 0.49
CA ASN A 346 18.96 -9.07 -0.91
C ASN A 346 20.11 -9.10 -1.92
N THR A 347 21.31 -8.54 -1.60
CA THR A 347 22.39 -8.41 -2.57
C THR A 347 22.82 -9.76 -3.15
N LEU A 348 23.06 -9.78 -4.47
CA LEU A 348 23.61 -10.90 -5.21
C LEU A 348 24.71 -10.39 -6.15
N PRO A 349 25.75 -11.18 -6.45
CA PRO A 349 26.79 -10.77 -7.38
C PRO A 349 26.23 -10.49 -8.77
N ALA A 350 26.34 -9.25 -9.24
CA ALA A 350 25.91 -8.81 -10.56
C ALA A 350 26.97 -7.84 -11.16
N GLY A 351 28.13 -8.36 -11.51
CA GLY A 351 29.30 -7.56 -11.97
C GLY A 351 29.05 -6.72 -13.23
N TYR A 352 27.99 -7.00 -13.98
CA TYR A 352 27.58 -6.16 -15.12
C TYR A 352 26.74 -4.93 -14.70
N LEU A 353 26.22 -4.90 -13.47
CA LEU A 353 25.35 -3.85 -12.96
C LEU A 353 26.07 -3.00 -11.91
N PHE A 354 26.74 -3.66 -10.96
CA PHE A 354 27.42 -3.01 -9.86
C PHE A 354 28.91 -2.89 -10.16
N HIS A 355 29.35 -1.68 -10.50
CA HIS A 355 30.75 -1.36 -10.74
C HIS A 355 31.33 -0.80 -9.44
N SER A 356 31.83 -1.68 -8.55
CA SER A 356 32.49 -1.27 -7.32
C SER A 356 33.73 -0.43 -7.64
N SER A 357 33.76 0.81 -7.15
CA SER A 357 34.87 1.74 -7.29
C SER A 357 36.00 1.54 -6.25
N SER A 358 36.18 0.33 -5.72
CA SER A 358 37.24 0.03 -4.76
C SER A 358 38.03 -1.21 -5.20
N PRO A 359 39.35 -1.10 -5.42
CA PRO A 359 40.21 -2.26 -5.62
C PRO A 359 40.60 -2.83 -4.26
N SER A 360 39.79 -3.69 -3.68
CA SER A 360 40.22 -4.48 -2.53
C SER A 360 39.60 -5.87 -2.54
N SER A 361 40.51 -6.82 -2.59
CA SER A 361 40.39 -8.26 -2.37
C SER A 361 39.98 -9.12 -3.58
N SER A 362 40.97 -9.86 -4.01
CA SER A 362 40.96 -11.04 -4.89
C SER A 362 39.68 -11.88 -4.77
N SER A 363 38.86 -11.84 -5.79
CA SER A 363 37.82 -12.84 -6.03
C SER A 363 38.46 -14.21 -6.23
N PRO A 364 38.02 -15.29 -5.59
CA PRO A 364 38.37 -16.62 -6.03
C PRO A 364 37.71 -16.87 -7.39
N SER A 365 38.53 -17.27 -8.36
CA SER A 365 38.07 -17.70 -9.68
C SER A 365 37.03 -18.79 -9.57
N PRO A 366 36.04 -18.86 -10.46
CA PRO A 366 35.08 -19.96 -10.45
C PRO A 366 35.81 -21.29 -10.66
N PRO A 367 35.41 -22.37 -9.97
CA PRO A 367 36.06 -23.66 -10.11
C PRO A 367 35.86 -24.18 -11.54
N GLN A 368 36.97 -24.44 -12.22
CA GLN A 368 36.96 -25.24 -13.44
C GLN A 368 36.57 -26.68 -13.09
N ILE A 369 35.53 -27.17 -13.72
CA ILE A 369 35.11 -28.55 -13.61
C ILE A 369 36.12 -29.38 -14.43
N THR A 370 37.07 -29.99 -13.74
CA THR A 370 37.84 -31.12 -14.27
C THR A 370 37.38 -32.37 -13.54
N SER A 371 36.77 -33.27 -14.29
CA SER A 371 36.42 -34.61 -13.83
C SER A 371 37.66 -35.43 -13.57
N THR A 372 37.90 -35.87 -12.34
CA THR A 372 38.56 -37.13 -12.02
C THR A 372 38.19 -37.58 -10.60
N ASP A 373 37.71 -38.80 -10.53
CA ASP A 373 37.38 -39.56 -9.34
C ASP A 373 38.53 -39.62 -8.32
N ASN A 374 38.19 -39.44 -7.04
CA ASN A 374 38.71 -40.30 -5.97
C ASN A 374 38.06 -39.94 -4.61
N GLU A 375 37.46 -40.96 -4.04
CA GLU A 375 36.89 -40.95 -2.68
C GLU A 375 37.97 -40.71 -1.61
N LYS A 376 37.66 -39.86 -0.63
CA LYS A 376 38.23 -39.90 0.73
C LYS A 376 37.26 -39.34 1.77
N PRO A 377 37.36 -39.78 3.04
CA PRO A 377 36.24 -39.89 3.97
C PRO A 377 35.94 -38.59 4.75
N ILE A 378 34.73 -38.56 5.24
CA ILE A 378 34.11 -37.51 6.06
C ILE A 378 34.82 -37.42 7.43
N PRO A 379 35.22 -36.21 7.90
CA PRO A 379 35.58 -36.02 9.30
C PRO A 379 34.38 -35.60 10.15
N GLU A 380 34.37 -36.12 11.37
CA GLU A 380 33.37 -35.94 12.42
C GLU A 380 33.20 -34.48 12.88
N ILE A 381 31.98 -34.19 13.25
CA ILE A 381 31.52 -32.91 13.83
C ILE A 381 32.00 -32.83 15.29
N SER A 382 32.81 -31.87 15.63
CA SER A 382 33.06 -31.48 17.03
C SER A 382 32.90 -29.98 17.25
N ALA A 383 32.03 -29.66 18.21
CA ALA A 383 31.99 -28.49 19.12
C ALA A 383 32.01 -27.06 18.54
N GLN A 384 31.07 -26.29 19.06
CA GLN A 384 30.83 -24.85 18.89
C GLN A 384 32.10 -23.98 18.94
N PRO A 385 32.20 -22.94 18.10
CA PRO A 385 33.21 -21.90 18.26
C PRO A 385 32.79 -20.89 19.35
N PRO A 386 33.76 -20.26 20.05
CA PRO A 386 33.54 -19.31 21.11
C PRO A 386 33.07 -17.95 20.57
N LEU A 387 32.30 -17.23 21.40
CA LEU A 387 31.86 -15.84 21.22
C LEU A 387 33.04 -14.96 20.75
N GLY A 388 32.83 -14.28 19.61
CA GLY A 388 33.81 -13.36 19.04
C GLY A 388 34.14 -12.20 19.98
N LYS A 389 35.39 -11.78 19.92
CA LYS A 389 35.96 -10.72 20.73
C LYS A 389 35.44 -9.34 20.30
N GLU A 390 35.37 -8.38 21.20
CA GLU A 390 34.93 -6.99 21.01
C GLU A 390 35.60 -6.22 19.85
N GLU A 391 36.68 -6.72 19.26
CA GLU A 391 37.39 -6.13 18.12
C GLU A 391 36.62 -6.27 16.77
N ASP A 392 35.69 -7.21 16.64
CA ASP A 392 34.89 -7.40 15.42
C ASP A 392 33.71 -6.42 15.35
N VAL A 393 33.25 -5.87 16.48
CA VAL A 393 32.14 -4.91 16.55
C VAL A 393 32.54 -3.53 16.00
N GLN A 394 33.80 -3.10 16.19
CA GLN A 394 34.27 -1.81 15.71
C GLN A 394 34.51 -1.75 14.19
N LYS A 395 34.70 -2.89 13.53
CA LYS A 395 34.84 -2.93 12.05
C LYS A 395 33.51 -2.89 11.30
N GLU A 396 32.38 -3.15 11.95
CA GLU A 396 31.04 -3.02 11.34
C GLU A 396 30.55 -1.56 11.26
N GLU A 397 31.15 -0.62 11.98
CA GLU A 397 30.73 0.79 11.98
C GLU A 397 31.17 1.58 10.73
N GLU A 398 32.10 1.09 9.94
CA GLU A 398 32.59 1.73 8.71
C GLU A 398 32.05 1.08 7.42
N ALA A 399 30.95 0.34 7.47
CA ALA A 399 30.34 -0.18 6.25
C ALA A 399 29.90 0.97 5.34
N GLU A 400 30.54 1.04 4.16
CA GLU A 400 30.29 2.05 3.12
C GLU A 400 28.78 2.16 2.82
N GLU A 401 28.29 3.39 2.72
CA GLU A 401 26.87 3.65 2.46
C GLU A 401 26.46 3.09 1.09
N VAL A 402 25.44 2.21 1.04
CA VAL A 402 24.94 1.62 -0.21
C VAL A 402 24.16 2.67 -1.01
N TRP A 403 24.62 2.94 -2.22
CA TRP A 403 23.99 3.89 -3.16
C TRP A 403 23.22 3.20 -4.27
N ASP A 404 23.54 1.96 -4.58
CA ASP A 404 22.84 1.17 -5.60
C ASP A 404 21.62 0.50 -4.99
N LEU A 405 20.45 1.13 -5.15
CA LEU A 405 19.23 0.73 -4.43
C LEU A 405 18.68 -0.63 -4.85
N ALA A 406 19.09 -1.17 -6.01
CA ALA A 406 18.73 -2.52 -6.42
C ALA A 406 19.24 -3.58 -5.43
N ASP A 407 20.36 -3.31 -4.74
CA ASP A 407 20.92 -4.21 -3.73
C ASP A 407 20.12 -4.25 -2.41
N LEU A 408 19.19 -3.32 -2.21
CA LEU A 408 18.37 -3.26 -1.00
C LEU A 408 17.01 -3.96 -1.15
N THR A 409 16.67 -4.45 -2.33
CA THR A 409 15.33 -4.96 -2.67
C THR A 409 15.39 -6.19 -3.56
N LEU A 410 14.26 -6.85 -3.75
CA LEU A 410 14.10 -8.00 -4.66
C LEU A 410 14.05 -7.59 -6.14
N GLN A 411 13.89 -6.31 -6.45
CA GLN A 411 13.68 -5.80 -7.80
C GLN A 411 14.93 -5.07 -8.29
N CYS A 412 15.37 -5.38 -9.50
CA CYS A 412 16.41 -4.60 -10.17
C CYS A 412 15.83 -3.25 -10.61
N GLY A 413 14.95 -3.26 -11.62
CA GLY A 413 14.36 -2.03 -12.14
C GLY A 413 13.20 -1.54 -11.31
N ARG A 414 13.22 -0.24 -10.92
CA ARG A 414 12.13 0.40 -10.17
C ARG A 414 11.88 1.82 -10.65
N ARG A 415 10.60 2.21 -10.64
CA ARG A 415 10.20 3.61 -10.84
C ARG A 415 10.55 4.42 -9.59
N ALA A 416 10.90 5.68 -9.75
CA ALA A 416 11.28 6.58 -8.64
C ALA A 416 10.03 7.11 -7.89
N ASP A 417 9.23 6.22 -7.32
CA ASP A 417 7.97 6.55 -6.66
C ASP A 417 8.14 7.43 -5.41
N SER A 418 9.34 7.46 -4.82
CA SER A 418 9.70 8.37 -3.73
C SER A 418 9.55 9.85 -4.07
N LEU A 419 9.80 10.24 -5.35
CA LEU A 419 9.66 11.62 -5.81
C LEU A 419 8.24 12.15 -5.58
N LYS A 420 7.22 11.31 -5.71
CA LYS A 420 5.81 11.67 -5.50
C LYS A 420 5.55 12.15 -4.08
N LEU A 421 6.05 11.41 -3.10
CA LEU A 421 5.95 11.80 -1.68
C LEU A 421 6.84 13.00 -1.38
N ALA A 422 8.07 13.02 -1.88
CA ALA A 422 9.02 14.11 -1.63
C ALA A 422 8.45 15.46 -2.09
N LEU A 423 7.95 15.55 -3.33
CA LEU A 423 7.35 16.78 -3.85
C LEU A 423 6.06 17.16 -3.09
N SER A 424 5.21 16.18 -2.76
CA SER A 424 4.03 16.44 -1.95
C SER A 424 4.41 16.93 -0.55
N TRP A 425 5.48 16.41 0.04
CA TRP A 425 5.96 16.85 1.36
C TRP A 425 6.57 18.24 1.32
N ILE A 426 7.35 18.54 0.28
CA ILE A 426 7.89 19.89 0.06
C ILE A 426 6.77 20.92 -0.09
N TYR A 427 5.70 20.57 -0.82
CA TYR A 427 4.60 21.48 -1.10
C TYR A 427 3.68 21.69 0.13
N HIS A 428 3.30 20.62 0.84
CA HIS A 428 2.36 20.69 1.96
C HIS A 428 3.03 20.89 3.32
N GLY A 429 4.28 20.47 3.47
CA GLY A 429 4.96 20.36 4.75
C GLY A 429 4.36 19.28 5.67
N ALA A 430 5.02 18.96 6.76
CA ALA A 430 4.49 18.05 7.78
C ALA A 430 3.18 18.58 8.39
N ALA A 431 3.10 19.89 8.63
CA ALA A 431 1.89 20.54 9.14
C ALA A 431 0.71 20.48 8.15
N GLY A 432 0.97 20.47 6.84
CA GLY A 432 -0.08 20.28 5.83
C GLY A 432 -0.63 18.86 5.88
N PHE A 433 0.23 17.84 6.01
CA PHE A 433 -0.20 16.46 6.18
C PHE A 433 -0.94 16.24 7.50
N GLU A 434 -0.48 16.86 8.61
CA GLU A 434 -1.19 16.84 9.88
C GLU A 434 -2.64 17.32 9.72
N ARG A 435 -2.84 18.50 9.11
CA ARG A 435 -4.20 19.05 8.87
C ARG A 435 -5.06 18.12 8.01
N GLN A 436 -4.49 17.48 6.98
CA GLN A 436 -5.23 16.54 6.12
C GLN A 436 -5.64 15.28 6.89
N VAL A 437 -4.75 14.72 7.68
CA VAL A 437 -5.01 13.54 8.53
C VAL A 437 -6.06 13.87 9.58
N ASP A 438 -5.90 14.97 10.32
CA ASP A 438 -6.86 15.40 11.36
C ASP A 438 -8.24 15.67 10.78
N HIS A 439 -8.31 16.31 9.60
CA HIS A 439 -9.55 16.51 8.88
C HIS A 439 -10.25 15.20 8.56
N ALA A 440 -9.53 14.24 7.97
CA ALA A 440 -10.09 12.94 7.61
C ALA A 440 -10.61 12.16 8.84
N PHE A 441 -9.86 12.15 9.94
CA PHE A 441 -10.32 11.55 11.20
C PHE A 441 -11.56 12.25 11.76
N ALA A 442 -11.61 13.58 11.70
CA ALA A 442 -12.77 14.33 12.16
C ALA A 442 -14.03 14.08 11.31
N VAL A 443 -13.87 13.87 9.98
CA VAL A 443 -14.98 13.50 9.10
C VAL A 443 -15.44 12.07 9.34
N ALA A 444 -14.51 11.13 9.56
CA ALA A 444 -14.84 9.75 9.90
C ALA A 444 -15.60 9.66 11.24
N ALA A 445 -15.16 10.41 12.25
CA ALA A 445 -15.85 10.49 13.54
C ALA A 445 -17.25 11.11 13.37
N HIS A 446 -17.40 12.17 12.55
CA HIS A 446 -18.69 12.76 12.25
C HIS A 446 -19.65 11.78 11.56
N LEU A 447 -19.17 11.01 10.60
CA LEU A 447 -19.98 9.96 9.96
C LEU A 447 -20.43 8.88 10.96
N ALA A 448 -19.51 8.41 11.83
CA ALA A 448 -19.84 7.43 12.85
C ALA A 448 -20.91 7.95 13.82
N GLU A 449 -20.82 9.22 14.21
CA GLU A 449 -21.81 9.88 15.06
C GLU A 449 -23.18 9.97 14.36
N LEU A 450 -23.23 10.42 13.10
CA LEU A 450 -24.46 10.47 12.31
C LEU A 450 -25.15 9.11 12.17
N VAL A 451 -24.37 8.06 11.99
CA VAL A 451 -24.87 6.68 11.89
C VAL A 451 -25.38 6.18 13.25
N SER A 452 -24.66 6.47 14.34
CA SER A 452 -25.00 6.01 15.69
C SER A 452 -26.30 6.64 16.25
N GLN A 453 -26.64 7.85 15.79
CA GLN A 453 -27.83 8.58 16.22
C GLN A 453 -29.12 8.15 15.52
N ARG A 454 -29.05 7.16 14.62
CA ARG A 454 -30.19 6.76 13.80
C ARG A 454 -30.56 5.29 14.00
N ASP A 455 -31.85 5.04 14.17
CA ASP A 455 -32.39 3.68 14.25
C ASP A 455 -32.27 2.89 12.94
N ASP A 456 -32.04 3.56 11.80
CA ASP A 456 -31.85 2.91 10.49
C ASP A 456 -30.53 2.11 10.39
N PHE A 457 -29.61 2.29 11.35
CA PHE A 457 -28.26 1.72 11.28
C PHE A 457 -27.81 1.12 12.61
N VAL A 458 -26.93 0.13 12.53
CA VAL A 458 -26.20 -0.45 13.67
C VAL A 458 -24.71 -0.40 13.38
N LEU A 459 -23.94 0.37 14.15
CA LEU A 459 -22.49 0.47 14.02
C LEU A 459 -21.82 -0.88 14.28
N VAL A 460 -20.81 -1.19 13.46
CA VAL A 460 -19.82 -2.24 13.64
C VAL A 460 -18.50 -1.64 14.13
N SER A 461 -18.13 -0.47 13.62
CA SER A 461 -16.97 0.29 14.08
C SER A 461 -17.16 0.82 15.49
N GLU A 462 -16.06 1.03 16.21
CA GLU A 462 -16.06 1.89 17.41
C GLU A 462 -16.50 3.33 17.03
N ASN A 463 -16.99 4.08 18.02
CA ASN A 463 -17.30 5.50 17.87
C ASN A 463 -16.51 6.31 18.92
N PRO A 464 -15.51 7.14 18.52
CA PRO A 464 -15.05 7.37 17.16
C PRO A 464 -14.32 6.15 16.57
N PRO A 465 -14.29 6.00 15.22
CA PRO A 465 -13.64 4.86 14.57
C PRO A 465 -12.11 4.90 14.77
N PRO A 466 -11.46 3.72 14.83
CA PRO A 466 -10.02 3.66 15.08
C PRO A 466 -9.18 4.24 13.92
N CYS A 467 -9.71 4.22 12.70
CA CYS A 467 -9.12 4.81 11.50
C CYS A 467 -10.21 5.50 10.66
N LEU A 468 -10.05 5.58 9.34
CA LEU A 468 -10.93 6.35 8.46
C LEU A 468 -12.09 5.53 7.88
N GLN A 469 -12.25 4.25 8.26
CA GLN A 469 -13.40 3.43 7.85
C GLN A 469 -14.50 3.53 8.91
N VAL A 470 -15.75 3.69 8.43
CA VAL A 470 -16.95 3.56 9.24
C VAL A 470 -17.76 2.38 8.71
N CYS A 471 -17.91 1.36 9.55
CA CYS A 471 -18.59 0.12 9.24
C CYS A 471 -19.91 0.03 9.99
N PHE A 472 -21.01 -0.33 9.29
CA PHE A 472 -22.33 -0.40 9.88
C PHE A 472 -23.28 -1.28 9.08
N TYR A 473 -24.28 -1.87 9.74
CA TYR A 473 -25.41 -2.55 9.10
C TYR A 473 -26.54 -1.56 8.83
N TYR A 474 -27.32 -1.80 7.78
CA TYR A 474 -28.64 -1.18 7.66
C TYR A 474 -29.65 -1.95 8.54
N ALA A 475 -30.43 -1.22 9.33
CA ALA A 475 -31.37 -1.74 10.32
C ALA A 475 -32.78 -1.29 9.99
N HIS A 476 -33.54 -2.07 9.21
CA HIS A 476 -34.91 -1.74 8.89
C HIS A 476 -35.80 -1.78 10.14
N GLY A 477 -36.49 -0.68 10.43
CA GLY A 477 -37.34 -0.56 11.63
C GLY A 477 -36.55 -0.73 12.93
N GLY A 478 -35.28 -0.31 12.95
CA GLY A 478 -34.41 -0.39 14.13
C GLY A 478 -33.77 -1.78 14.34
N LYS A 479 -33.96 -2.73 13.43
CA LYS A 479 -33.48 -4.11 13.58
C LYS A 479 -32.69 -4.58 12.37
N VAL A 480 -31.49 -5.11 12.63
CA VAL A 480 -30.74 -5.92 11.65
C VAL A 480 -31.45 -7.28 11.55
N ALA A 481 -31.69 -7.76 10.33
CA ALA A 481 -32.37 -9.03 10.14
C ALA A 481 -31.58 -10.20 10.79
N GLU A 482 -32.29 -11.19 11.29
CA GLU A 482 -31.68 -12.41 11.85
C GLU A 482 -31.03 -13.26 10.75
N ASP A 483 -31.63 -13.27 9.55
CA ASP A 483 -31.09 -13.96 8.39
C ASP A 483 -29.92 -13.15 7.76
N HIS A 484 -28.73 -13.73 7.80
CA HIS A 484 -27.51 -13.17 7.25
C HIS A 484 -27.57 -12.95 5.72
N GLN A 485 -28.34 -13.78 5.01
CA GLN A 485 -28.50 -13.67 3.55
C GLN A 485 -29.33 -12.43 3.20
N VAL A 486 -30.38 -12.14 4.00
CA VAL A 486 -31.20 -10.93 3.85
C VAL A 486 -30.35 -9.67 4.02
N ASN A 487 -29.52 -9.61 5.07
CA ASN A 487 -28.63 -8.46 5.28
C ASN A 487 -27.62 -8.31 4.15
N THR A 488 -27.06 -9.40 3.65
CA THR A 488 -26.10 -9.40 2.54
C THR A 488 -26.76 -8.92 1.25
N ALA A 489 -27.94 -9.45 0.90
CA ALA A 489 -28.68 -9.06 -0.29
C ALA A 489 -29.08 -7.57 -0.25
N ARG A 490 -29.57 -7.12 0.92
CA ARG A 490 -29.96 -5.73 1.17
C ARG A 490 -28.78 -4.77 1.03
N THR A 491 -27.65 -5.05 1.69
CA THR A 491 -26.44 -4.24 1.61
C THR A 491 -25.94 -4.13 0.17
N ARG A 492 -25.88 -5.23 -0.58
CA ARG A 492 -25.47 -5.25 -1.99
C ARG A 492 -26.41 -4.43 -2.89
N ALA A 493 -27.71 -4.58 -2.73
CA ALA A 493 -28.69 -3.82 -3.50
C ALA A 493 -28.59 -2.30 -3.21
N MET A 494 -28.40 -1.92 -1.95
CA MET A 494 -28.21 -0.53 -1.57
C MET A 494 -26.91 0.06 -2.13
N VAL A 495 -25.79 -0.66 -2.06
CA VAL A 495 -24.51 -0.24 -2.66
C VAL A 495 -24.64 -0.01 -4.16
N GLN A 496 -25.31 -0.90 -4.89
CA GLN A 496 -25.56 -0.72 -6.33
C GLN A 496 -26.41 0.53 -6.62
N LYS A 497 -27.46 0.76 -5.85
CA LYS A 497 -28.31 1.94 -6.03
C LYS A 497 -27.62 3.26 -5.67
N LEU A 498 -26.66 3.24 -4.73
CA LEU A 498 -25.88 4.43 -4.34
C LEU A 498 -25.10 5.01 -5.53
N VAL A 499 -24.64 4.17 -6.46
CA VAL A 499 -23.90 4.63 -7.65
C VAL A 499 -24.76 5.59 -8.48
N SER A 500 -26.07 5.32 -8.64
CA SER A 500 -26.99 6.21 -9.37
C SER A 500 -27.26 7.54 -8.66
N ARG A 501 -26.92 7.62 -7.36
CA ARG A 501 -27.00 8.87 -6.58
C ARG A 501 -25.63 9.56 -6.43
N GLY A 502 -24.62 9.05 -7.11
CA GLY A 502 -23.28 9.60 -7.13
C GLY A 502 -22.41 9.23 -5.94
N TYR A 503 -22.66 8.09 -5.31
CA TYR A 503 -21.80 7.54 -4.27
C TYR A 503 -21.33 6.14 -4.61
N MET A 504 -20.06 5.85 -4.33
CA MET A 504 -19.48 4.54 -4.42
C MET A 504 -18.87 4.18 -3.07
N VAL A 505 -19.41 3.15 -2.44
CA VAL A 505 -18.99 2.63 -1.14
C VAL A 505 -18.82 1.12 -1.23
N ASP A 506 -18.04 0.54 -0.32
CA ASP A 506 -17.80 -0.90 -0.28
C ASP A 506 -18.60 -1.59 0.84
N TYR A 507 -18.54 -2.90 0.85
CA TYR A 507 -19.09 -3.73 1.92
C TYR A 507 -18.12 -4.88 2.26
N ALA A 508 -18.22 -5.39 3.48
CA ALA A 508 -17.41 -6.50 3.95
C ALA A 508 -18.29 -7.56 4.62
N PRO A 509 -17.85 -8.84 4.65
CA PRO A 509 -18.55 -9.88 5.38
C PRO A 509 -18.46 -9.63 6.88
N GLY A 510 -19.52 -9.96 7.62
CA GLY A 510 -19.59 -9.88 9.06
C GLY A 510 -20.47 -10.98 9.67
N GLU A 511 -20.57 -11.02 10.99
CA GLU A 511 -21.30 -12.05 11.73
C GLU A 511 -22.79 -12.12 11.39
N ARG A 512 -23.39 -10.98 10.99
CA ARG A 512 -24.81 -10.90 10.59
C ARG A 512 -25.01 -10.74 9.09
N GLY A 513 -24.05 -11.20 8.27
CA GLY A 513 -24.02 -10.96 6.83
C GLY A 513 -23.16 -9.73 6.48
N SER A 514 -23.25 -9.25 5.24
CA SER A 514 -22.43 -8.12 4.79
C SER A 514 -22.90 -6.78 5.41
N PHE A 515 -21.93 -5.96 5.81
CA PHE A 515 -22.14 -4.60 6.30
C PHE A 515 -21.46 -3.57 5.39
N PHE A 516 -21.91 -2.33 5.44
CA PHE A 516 -21.26 -1.23 4.72
C PHE A 516 -19.88 -0.94 5.30
N ARG A 517 -18.92 -0.69 4.42
CA ARG A 517 -17.60 -0.14 4.74
C ARG A 517 -17.41 1.15 3.97
N VAL A 518 -17.60 2.28 4.61
CA VAL A 518 -17.40 3.60 4.04
C VAL A 518 -16.01 4.09 4.39
N VAL A 519 -15.20 4.44 3.40
CA VAL A 519 -13.84 4.93 3.60
C VAL A 519 -13.79 6.44 3.38
N VAL A 520 -13.54 7.17 4.44
CA VAL A 520 -13.27 8.61 4.39
C VAL A 520 -11.82 8.82 3.93
N ASN A 521 -11.58 9.87 3.16
CA ASN A 521 -10.25 10.27 2.71
C ASN A 521 -9.98 11.75 3.02
N ALA A 522 -8.77 12.23 2.79
CA ALA A 522 -8.34 13.58 3.13
C ALA A 522 -9.13 14.70 2.42
N GLN A 523 -9.87 14.37 1.37
CA GLN A 523 -10.67 15.32 0.59
C GLN A 523 -12.17 15.29 0.93
N THR A 524 -12.63 14.26 1.67
CA THR A 524 -14.04 14.09 2.00
C THR A 524 -14.55 15.21 2.91
N LEU A 525 -15.65 15.86 2.54
CA LEU A 525 -16.26 16.92 3.34
C LEU A 525 -17.31 16.36 4.31
N LYS A 526 -17.57 17.07 5.42
CA LYS A 526 -18.65 16.71 6.36
C LYS A 526 -20.02 16.70 5.67
N THR A 527 -20.29 17.67 4.82
CA THR A 527 -21.53 17.74 4.04
C THR A 527 -21.72 16.55 3.10
N THR A 528 -20.63 15.99 2.58
CA THR A 528 -20.67 14.80 1.73
C THR A 528 -21.13 13.56 2.51
N VAL A 529 -20.62 13.33 3.72
CA VAL A 529 -21.05 12.18 4.54
C VAL A 529 -22.47 12.38 5.09
N GLU A 530 -22.91 13.62 5.34
CA GLU A 530 -24.29 13.95 5.66
C GLU A 530 -25.24 13.60 4.51
N GLY A 531 -24.86 13.95 3.27
CA GLY A 531 -25.60 13.59 2.08
C GLY A 531 -25.62 12.09 1.83
N LEU A 532 -24.51 11.38 2.06
CA LEU A 532 -24.47 9.92 1.99
C LEU A 532 -25.47 9.27 2.94
N VAL A 533 -25.56 9.75 4.19
CA VAL A 533 -26.53 9.21 5.17
C VAL A 533 -27.97 9.46 4.69
N LYS A 534 -28.28 10.64 4.11
CA LYS A 534 -29.59 10.91 3.50
C LYS A 534 -29.90 9.95 2.36
N ALA A 535 -28.91 9.73 1.46
CA ALA A 535 -29.05 8.81 0.33
C ALA A 535 -29.29 7.36 0.81
N LEU A 536 -28.53 6.89 1.80
CA LEU A 536 -28.68 5.56 2.39
C LEU A 536 -30.07 5.34 2.99
N VAL A 537 -30.60 6.33 3.73
CA VAL A 537 -31.94 6.25 4.31
C VAL A 537 -33.02 6.17 3.22
N ALA A 538 -32.91 7.01 2.18
CA ALA A 538 -33.85 6.99 1.07
C ALA A 538 -33.83 5.65 0.32
N ILE A 539 -32.63 5.16 -0.04
CA ILE A 539 -32.46 3.88 -0.74
C ILE A 539 -32.90 2.70 0.14
N GLY A 540 -32.63 2.76 1.44
CA GLY A 540 -33.04 1.70 2.36
C GLY A 540 -34.56 1.48 2.35
N ARG A 541 -35.34 2.55 2.31
CA ARG A 541 -36.81 2.50 2.17
C ARG A 541 -37.24 1.91 0.83
N GLU A 542 -36.53 2.22 -0.26
CA GLU A 542 -36.82 1.66 -1.60
C GLU A 542 -36.48 0.17 -1.74
N VAL A 543 -35.50 -0.32 -0.99
CA VAL A 543 -35.03 -1.71 -1.10
C VAL A 543 -35.86 -2.66 -0.23
N VAL A 544 -36.48 -2.16 0.82
CA VAL A 544 -37.24 -2.98 1.79
C VAL A 544 -38.76 -2.81 1.61
N GLY A 545 -39.22 -1.71 1.01
CA GLY A 545 -40.64 -1.52 0.60
C GLY A 545 -40.96 -2.24 -0.67
#